data_5ac62ccf9c9b1ca594c89ff88bc6493d
#
_entry.id   5ac62ccf9c9b1ca594c89ff88bc6493d
#
_cell.length_a   1.000
_cell.length_b   1.000
_cell.length_c   1.000
_cell.angle_alpha   90.00
_cell.angle_beta   90.00
_cell.angle_gamma   90.00
#
_symmetry.space_group_name_H-M   'P 1'
#
loop_
_entity.id
_entity.type
_entity.pdbx_description
1 polymer ?
#
loop_
_entity_poly.entity_id
_entity_poly.type
_entity_poly.pdbx_seq_one_letter_code
_entity_poly.pdbx_strand_id
1 'polypeptide(L)'
;MKTKKSKLLKFGIILGLTLVAVSGFAVFSEPGGTDDPVVTKSYIVDKVVPEIKAYVDQQLGIASSGGTVTARPSTFVVVNLNAGQSIIGEAGTEFILRMGSGTVIATAQGGLADTTSGYDLANGTPLPSNHLLIIPVADGRGFKASTDAIVMIKGGYTVK
;
A
#
# COMPACT_ATOMS: atom_id res chain seq x y z
N MET A 1 43.41 -17.55 -69.82
CA MET A 1 42.35 -18.00 -68.87
C MET A 1 42.71 -17.79 -67.38
N LYS A 2 43.85 -17.15 -67.00
CA LYS A 2 44.28 -16.96 -65.61
C LYS A 2 43.75 -15.69 -64.92
N THR A 3 43.30 -14.68 -65.63
CA THR A 3 42.91 -13.36 -65.02
C THR A 3 41.49 -13.32 -64.45
N LYS A 4 40.53 -14.13 -64.90
CA LYS A 4 39.18 -14.17 -64.38
C LYS A 4 39.08 -14.83 -62.98
N LYS A 5 39.87 -15.88 -62.76
CA LYS A 5 39.88 -16.58 -61.45
C LYS A 5 40.47 -15.72 -60.32
N SER A 6 41.44 -14.89 -60.62
CA SER A 6 42.09 -13.97 -59.62
C SER A 6 41.13 -12.84 -59.19
N LYS A 7 40.30 -12.31 -60.13
CA LYS A 7 39.31 -11.27 -59.80
C LYS A 7 38.15 -11.81 -58.99
N LEU A 8 37.66 -13.02 -59.23
CA LEU A 8 36.64 -13.70 -58.44
C LEU A 8 37.14 -14.02 -57.01
N LEU A 9 38.40 -14.45 -56.87
CA LEU A 9 38.99 -14.73 -55.55
C LEU A 9 39.12 -13.47 -54.72
N LYS A 10 39.55 -12.33 -55.32
CA LYS A 10 39.63 -11.04 -54.64
C LYS A 10 38.25 -10.51 -54.25
N PHE A 11 37.23 -10.68 -55.08
CA PHE A 11 35.87 -10.26 -54.79
C PHE A 11 35.25 -11.09 -53.65
N GLY A 12 35.53 -12.40 -53.59
CA GLY A 12 35.10 -13.28 -52.50
C GLY A 12 35.73 -12.93 -51.15
N ILE A 13 37.03 -12.54 -51.16
CA ILE A 13 37.73 -12.14 -49.96
C ILE A 13 37.22 -10.79 -49.44
N ILE A 14 36.94 -9.82 -50.29
CA ILE A 14 36.38 -8.51 -49.93
C ILE A 14 34.95 -8.66 -49.41
N LEU A 15 34.12 -9.50 -49.99
CA LEU A 15 32.76 -9.77 -49.55
C LEU A 15 32.74 -10.52 -48.22
N GLY A 16 33.68 -11.44 -48.00
CA GLY A 16 33.84 -12.14 -46.70
C GLY A 16 34.31 -11.22 -45.57
N LEU A 17 35.22 -10.27 -45.87
CA LEU A 17 35.72 -9.32 -44.90
C LEU A 17 34.65 -8.31 -44.49
N THR A 18 33.76 -7.88 -45.38
CA THR A 18 32.66 -6.98 -45.07
C THR A 18 31.55 -7.67 -44.26
N LEU A 19 31.32 -8.98 -44.43
CA LEU A 19 30.33 -9.72 -43.69
C LEU A 19 30.75 -9.91 -42.20
N VAL A 20 32.05 -10.04 -41.92
CA VAL A 20 32.59 -10.17 -40.56
C VAL A 20 32.60 -8.83 -39.83
N ALA A 21 32.66 -7.69 -40.54
CA ALA A 21 32.66 -6.37 -39.92
C ALA A 21 31.27 -5.91 -39.44
N VAL A 22 30.16 -6.52 -39.88
CA VAL A 22 28.79 -6.13 -39.53
C VAL A 22 28.23 -6.93 -38.35
N SER A 23 28.85 -8.05 -37.96
CA SER A 23 28.37 -8.91 -36.87
C SER A 23 28.96 -8.62 -35.50
N GLY A 24 29.66 -7.49 -35.32
CA GLY A 24 30.45 -7.18 -34.11
C GLY A 24 29.93 -6.02 -33.23
N PHE A 25 28.77 -5.44 -33.48
CA PHE A 25 28.18 -4.48 -32.55
C PHE A 25 27.16 -5.15 -31.66
N ALA A 26 27.62 -6.00 -30.74
CA ALA A 26 26.92 -6.20 -29.49
C ALA A 26 27.13 -4.90 -28.70
N VAL A 27 26.08 -4.08 -28.64
CA VAL A 27 26.03 -2.92 -27.73
C VAL A 27 25.97 -3.50 -26.34
N PHE A 28 27.13 -3.77 -25.76
CA PHE A 28 27.22 -3.91 -24.30
C PHE A 28 27.10 -2.50 -23.74
N SER A 29 25.96 -2.17 -23.18
CA SER A 29 25.82 -1.01 -22.33
C SER A 29 26.82 -1.18 -21.20
N GLU A 30 27.89 -0.41 -21.20
CA GLU A 30 28.88 -0.43 -20.10
C GLU A 30 28.18 0.11 -18.84
N PRO A 31 28.22 -0.64 -17.71
CA PRO A 31 27.74 -0.13 -16.44
C PRO A 31 28.37 1.24 -16.11
N GLY A 32 27.53 2.27 -15.93
CA GLY A 32 27.99 3.65 -15.68
C GLY A 32 28.16 4.52 -16.92
N GLY A 33 27.71 4.06 -18.09
CA GLY A 33 27.59 4.91 -19.29
C GLY A 33 26.42 5.88 -19.22
N THR A 34 26.28 6.73 -20.26
CA THR A 34 25.16 7.69 -20.36
C THR A 34 23.80 7.01 -20.39
N ASP A 35 23.72 5.77 -20.88
CA ASP A 35 22.51 4.98 -21.01
C ASP A 35 22.25 4.06 -19.79
N ASP A 36 23.25 3.89 -18.92
CA ASP A 36 23.19 3.15 -17.66
C ASP A 36 24.05 3.84 -16.58
N PRO A 37 23.59 4.98 -16.03
CA PRO A 37 24.36 5.75 -15.07
C PRO A 37 24.51 5.03 -13.74
N VAL A 38 25.74 4.94 -13.23
CA VAL A 38 26.02 4.44 -11.87
C VAL A 38 25.48 5.41 -10.84
N VAL A 39 24.57 4.93 -10.01
CA VAL A 39 23.98 5.71 -8.92
C VAL A 39 24.76 5.42 -7.62
N THR A 40 25.17 6.46 -6.91
CA THR A 40 25.86 6.29 -5.63
C THR A 40 24.88 5.86 -4.52
N LYS A 41 25.37 5.10 -3.53
CA LYS A 41 24.57 4.73 -2.35
C LYS A 41 23.99 5.96 -1.63
N SER A 42 24.76 7.05 -1.54
CA SER A 42 24.29 8.29 -0.93
C SER A 42 23.13 8.92 -1.71
N TYR A 43 23.18 8.93 -3.04
CA TYR A 43 22.07 9.42 -3.84
C TYR A 43 20.78 8.61 -3.60
N ILE A 44 20.91 7.29 -3.53
CA ILE A 44 19.75 6.43 -3.24
C ILE A 44 19.20 6.74 -1.84
N VAL A 45 20.06 6.76 -0.81
CA VAL A 45 19.63 6.90 0.58
C VAL A 45 19.11 8.31 0.87
N ASP A 46 19.77 9.35 0.35
CA ASP A 46 19.52 10.74 0.70
C ASP A 46 18.49 11.43 -0.21
N LYS A 47 18.24 10.87 -1.41
CA LYS A 47 17.30 11.44 -2.39
C LYS A 47 16.17 10.48 -2.74
N VAL A 48 16.48 9.29 -3.26
CA VAL A 48 15.47 8.38 -3.80
C VAL A 48 14.59 7.77 -2.71
N VAL A 49 15.18 7.31 -1.61
CA VAL A 49 14.42 6.71 -0.50
C VAL A 49 13.44 7.68 0.16
N PRO A 50 13.81 8.94 0.48
CA PRO A 50 12.86 9.92 1.01
C PRO A 50 11.74 10.27 0.03
N GLU A 51 12.04 10.37 -1.27
CA GLU A 51 11.04 10.65 -2.30
C GLU A 51 10.03 9.52 -2.46
N ILE A 52 10.51 8.26 -2.52
CA ILE A 52 9.64 7.09 -2.55
C ILE A 52 8.80 7.03 -1.28
N LYS A 53 9.40 7.27 -0.12
CA LYS A 53 8.68 7.25 1.15
C LYS A 53 7.59 8.32 1.18
N ALA A 54 7.87 9.55 0.74
CA ALA A 54 6.88 10.62 0.64
C ALA A 54 5.74 10.26 -0.32
N TYR A 55 6.07 9.65 -1.47
CA TYR A 55 5.07 9.18 -2.43
C TYR A 55 4.19 8.07 -1.84
N VAL A 56 4.78 7.10 -1.17
CA VAL A 56 4.05 6.00 -0.50
C VAL A 56 3.16 6.56 0.61
N ASP A 57 3.67 7.45 1.45
CA ASP A 57 2.92 8.10 2.53
C ASP A 57 1.73 8.90 1.97
N GLN A 58 1.92 9.59 0.84
CA GLN A 58 0.83 10.30 0.15
C GLN A 58 -0.23 9.34 -0.41
N GLN A 59 0.16 8.23 -1.03
CA GLN A 59 -0.77 7.23 -1.59
C GLN A 59 -1.53 6.46 -0.50
N LEU A 60 -0.88 6.21 0.63
CA LEU A 60 -1.50 5.53 1.77
C LEU A 60 -2.34 6.48 2.65
N GLY A 61 -2.37 7.79 2.34
CA GLY A 61 -3.08 8.78 3.13
C GLY A 61 -2.47 9.00 4.53
N ILE A 62 -1.21 8.60 4.72
CA ILE A 62 -0.46 8.86 5.94
C ILE A 62 0.07 10.29 5.86
N ALA A 63 -0.83 11.26 5.96
CA ALA A 63 -0.42 12.63 6.19
C ALA A 63 0.05 12.73 7.64
N SER A 64 1.36 12.86 7.83
CA SER A 64 1.96 13.21 9.11
C SER A 64 1.60 14.66 9.46
N SER A 65 0.40 14.87 10.00
CA SER A 65 0.07 16.06 10.77
C SER A 65 -0.38 15.60 12.16
N GLY A 66 0.35 16.03 13.17
CA GLY A 66 0.25 15.56 14.54
C GLY A 66 -1.15 15.41 15.06
N GLY A 67 -1.43 14.26 15.64
CA GLY A 67 -2.55 14.06 16.56
C GLY A 67 -3.57 13.00 16.23
N THR A 68 -3.73 12.57 14.96
CA THR A 68 -4.74 11.58 14.63
C THR A 68 -4.15 10.52 13.70
N VAL A 69 -3.96 9.30 14.20
CA VAL A 69 -3.50 8.19 13.37
C VAL A 69 -4.70 7.59 12.64
N THR A 70 -4.79 7.85 11.33
CA THR A 70 -5.74 7.16 10.47
C THR A 70 -5.07 5.91 9.91
N ALA A 71 -5.46 4.73 10.39
CA ALA A 71 -4.99 3.46 9.87
C ALA A 71 -6.02 2.89 8.89
N ARG A 72 -5.54 2.24 7.81
CA ARG A 72 -6.40 1.59 6.79
C ARG A 72 -5.92 0.15 6.52
N PRO A 73 -5.94 -0.73 7.51
CA PRO A 73 -5.52 -2.10 7.29
C PRO A 73 -6.45 -2.83 6.32
N SER A 74 -5.86 -3.56 5.37
CA SER A 74 -6.58 -4.43 4.43
C SER A 74 -6.90 -5.80 5.02
N THR A 75 -6.32 -6.12 6.17
CA THR A 75 -6.57 -7.33 6.96
C THR A 75 -6.93 -6.95 8.38
N PHE A 76 -7.51 -7.86 9.15
CA PHE A 76 -7.77 -7.60 10.57
C PHE A 76 -6.47 -7.40 11.35
N VAL A 77 -6.39 -6.28 12.04
CA VAL A 77 -5.33 -5.97 13.02
C VAL A 77 -5.91 -5.90 14.41
N VAL A 78 -5.09 -6.18 15.41
CA VAL A 78 -5.50 -6.07 16.82
C VAL A 78 -5.17 -4.66 17.31
N VAL A 79 -6.17 -4.00 17.90
CA VAL A 79 -6.07 -2.68 18.49
C VAL A 79 -6.42 -2.77 19.96
N ASN A 80 -5.54 -2.26 20.82
CA ASN A 80 -5.78 -2.12 22.24
C ASN A 80 -6.27 -0.69 22.52
N LEU A 81 -7.36 -0.58 23.26
CA LEU A 81 -7.95 0.68 23.66
C LEU A 81 -7.96 0.79 25.16
N ASN A 82 -7.62 1.95 25.68
CA ASN A 82 -7.86 2.29 27.07
C ASN A 82 -9.32 2.69 27.28
N ALA A 83 -9.82 2.53 28.50
CA ALA A 83 -11.13 3.03 28.89
C ALA A 83 -11.30 4.52 28.50
N GLY A 84 -12.42 4.85 27.89
CA GLY A 84 -12.75 6.22 27.45
C GLY A 84 -12.31 6.56 26.02
N GLN A 85 -11.40 5.81 25.41
CA GLN A 85 -11.03 6.00 24.01
C GLN A 85 -12.16 5.58 23.06
N SER A 86 -12.21 6.23 21.92
CA SER A 86 -13.21 5.95 20.89
C SER A 86 -12.54 5.56 19.58
N ILE A 87 -13.16 4.67 18.84
CA ILE A 87 -12.85 4.40 17.46
C ILE A 87 -13.96 4.98 16.60
N ILE A 88 -13.56 5.84 15.64
CA ILE A 88 -14.42 6.33 14.58
C ILE A 88 -13.92 5.71 13.28
N GLY A 89 -14.81 5.03 12.56
CA GLY A 89 -14.43 4.34 11.35
C GLY A 89 -14.92 5.01 10.09
N GLU A 90 -14.30 4.62 8.99
CA GLU A 90 -14.74 4.97 7.64
C GLU A 90 -15.80 3.98 7.15
N ALA A 91 -16.44 4.29 6.02
CA ALA A 91 -17.39 3.39 5.39
C ALA A 91 -16.72 2.04 5.04
N GLY A 92 -17.39 0.94 5.37
CA GLY A 92 -16.89 -0.40 5.15
C GLY A 92 -15.89 -0.89 6.19
N THR A 93 -15.62 -0.12 7.26
CA THR A 93 -14.80 -0.61 8.38
C THR A 93 -15.51 -1.72 9.13
N GLU A 94 -14.83 -2.83 9.28
CA GLU A 94 -15.26 -4.02 10.01
C GLU A 94 -14.53 -4.09 11.35
N PHE A 95 -15.23 -4.47 12.43
CA PHE A 95 -14.57 -4.71 13.71
C PHE A 95 -15.30 -5.75 14.58
N ILE A 96 -14.53 -6.35 15.48
CA ILE A 96 -14.99 -7.37 16.42
C ILE A 96 -14.44 -7.03 17.79
N LEU A 97 -15.30 -6.81 18.78
CA LEU A 97 -14.88 -6.66 20.17
C LEU A 97 -14.48 -8.03 20.73
N ARG A 98 -13.21 -8.18 21.12
CA ARG A 98 -12.67 -9.45 21.63
C ARG A 98 -12.59 -9.50 23.16
N MET A 99 -12.34 -8.37 23.79
CA MET A 99 -12.23 -8.22 25.24
C MET A 99 -12.68 -6.83 25.66
N GLY A 100 -13.15 -6.69 26.89
CA GLY A 100 -13.62 -5.43 27.44
C GLY A 100 -15.08 -5.15 27.12
N SER A 101 -15.46 -3.89 27.24
CA SER A 101 -16.80 -3.39 26.96
C SER A 101 -16.77 -2.02 26.31
N GLY A 102 -17.82 -1.68 25.62
CA GLY A 102 -17.98 -0.38 24.97
C GLY A 102 -19.43 -0.11 24.60
N THR A 103 -19.68 1.09 24.11
CA THR A 103 -20.98 1.54 23.63
C THR A 103 -20.89 2.10 22.23
N VAL A 104 -21.93 1.90 21.45
CA VAL A 104 -22.06 2.40 20.07
C VAL A 104 -22.11 3.92 20.07
N ILE A 105 -21.38 4.53 19.15
CA ILE A 105 -21.54 5.92 18.72
C ILE A 105 -22.28 5.86 17.39
N ALA A 106 -23.53 6.28 17.39
CA ALA A 106 -24.34 6.39 16.19
C ALA A 106 -24.55 7.87 15.81
N THR A 107 -25.08 8.10 14.62
CA THR A 107 -25.45 9.43 14.11
C THR A 107 -26.96 9.49 13.86
N ALA A 108 -27.46 10.65 13.45
CA ALA A 108 -28.87 10.79 13.06
C ALA A 108 -29.25 9.91 11.86
N GLN A 109 -28.27 9.43 11.10
CA GLN A 109 -28.45 8.59 9.91
C GLN A 109 -28.39 7.08 10.22
N GLY A 110 -28.19 6.68 11.48
CA GLY A 110 -28.17 5.29 11.90
C GLY A 110 -26.98 4.90 12.74
N GLY A 111 -26.93 3.64 13.11
CA GLY A 111 -25.91 3.06 13.97
C GLY A 111 -24.92 2.15 13.23
N LEU A 112 -24.41 1.17 13.94
CA LEU A 112 -23.51 0.14 13.42
C LEU A 112 -24.33 -1.07 12.97
N ALA A 113 -24.00 -1.61 11.80
CA ALA A 113 -24.64 -2.85 11.34
C ALA A 113 -24.02 -4.05 12.05
N ASP A 114 -24.82 -4.79 12.82
CA ASP A 114 -24.45 -6.07 13.42
C ASP A 114 -24.83 -7.20 12.45
N THR A 115 -23.86 -7.65 11.67
CA THR A 115 -24.07 -8.71 10.69
C THR A 115 -24.25 -10.09 11.31
N THR A 116 -23.84 -10.25 12.57
CA THR A 116 -24.01 -11.51 13.31
C THR A 116 -25.44 -11.68 13.79
N SER A 117 -26.08 -10.61 14.24
CA SER A 117 -27.49 -10.62 14.72
C SER A 117 -28.50 -10.18 13.67
N GLY A 118 -28.03 -9.53 12.58
CA GLY A 118 -28.87 -9.10 11.47
C GLY A 118 -29.70 -7.83 11.74
N TYR A 119 -29.25 -6.95 12.65
CA TYR A 119 -29.91 -5.65 12.92
C TYR A 119 -28.88 -4.56 13.21
N ASP A 120 -29.33 -3.31 13.18
CA ASP A 120 -28.50 -2.14 13.49
C ASP A 120 -28.50 -1.82 14.98
N LEU A 121 -27.31 -1.50 15.51
CA LEU A 121 -27.11 -1.08 16.87
C LEU A 121 -27.28 0.42 17.00
N ALA A 122 -28.22 0.87 17.83
CA ALA A 122 -28.50 2.28 18.09
C ALA A 122 -27.41 2.94 18.95
N ASN A 123 -27.42 4.27 19.03
CA ASN A 123 -26.50 5.03 19.89
C ASN A 123 -26.60 4.60 21.36
N GLY A 124 -25.47 4.44 22.01
CA GLY A 124 -25.38 4.05 23.41
C GLY A 124 -25.65 2.56 23.68
N THR A 125 -26.02 1.77 22.66
CA THR A 125 -26.18 0.31 22.80
C THR A 125 -24.84 -0.32 23.22
N PRO A 126 -24.82 -1.25 24.19
CA PRO A 126 -23.62 -2.01 24.49
C PRO A 126 -23.12 -2.78 23.28
N LEU A 127 -21.80 -2.78 23.04
CA LEU A 127 -21.18 -3.56 21.99
C LEU A 127 -21.26 -5.06 22.32
N PRO A 128 -21.83 -5.89 21.46
CA PRO A 128 -21.80 -7.32 21.63
C PRO A 128 -20.40 -7.88 21.38
N SER A 129 -19.90 -8.72 22.26
CA SER A 129 -18.60 -9.39 22.11
C SER A 129 -18.68 -10.47 21.03
N ASN A 130 -17.63 -10.56 20.20
CA ASN A 130 -17.44 -11.54 19.13
C ASN A 130 -18.46 -11.45 17.98
N HIS A 131 -19.18 -10.35 17.86
CA HIS A 131 -19.99 -10.03 16.69
C HIS A 131 -19.19 -9.29 15.64
N LEU A 132 -19.44 -9.57 14.37
CA LEU A 132 -18.91 -8.78 13.27
C LEU A 132 -19.78 -7.54 13.07
N LEU A 133 -19.20 -6.38 13.36
CA LEU A 133 -19.86 -5.09 13.25
C LEU A 133 -19.27 -4.33 12.06
N ILE A 134 -20.12 -3.65 11.31
CA ILE A 134 -19.72 -2.86 10.13
C ILE A 134 -20.16 -1.42 10.31
N ILE A 135 -19.30 -0.51 9.88
CA ILE A 135 -19.60 0.93 9.74
C ILE A 135 -20.08 1.19 8.32
N PRO A 136 -21.38 1.39 8.09
CA PRO A 136 -21.90 1.51 6.72
C PRO A 136 -21.59 2.84 6.04
N VAL A 137 -21.42 3.92 6.82
CA VAL A 137 -21.20 5.28 6.30
C VAL A 137 -20.15 6.01 7.15
N ALA A 138 -19.27 6.78 6.48
CA ALA A 138 -18.23 7.61 7.13
C ALA A 138 -18.80 8.96 7.61
N ASP A 139 -19.64 8.93 8.64
CA ASP A 139 -20.34 10.11 9.17
C ASP A 139 -20.02 10.41 10.64
N GLY A 140 -18.97 9.78 11.17
CA GLY A 140 -18.55 9.96 12.56
C GLY A 140 -19.05 8.88 13.51
N ARG A 141 -19.69 7.80 12.99
CA ARG A 141 -20.10 6.66 13.80
C ARG A 141 -18.92 5.75 14.15
N GLY A 142 -19.09 4.99 15.21
CA GLY A 142 -18.08 4.08 15.74
C GLY A 142 -18.47 3.55 17.11
N PHE A 143 -17.52 3.46 18.02
CA PHE A 143 -17.81 3.06 19.39
C PHE A 143 -16.83 3.70 20.39
N LYS A 144 -17.25 3.76 21.65
CA LYS A 144 -16.43 4.21 22.77
C LYS A 144 -16.18 3.04 23.73
N ALA A 145 -14.93 2.80 24.06
CA ALA A 145 -14.54 1.81 25.06
C ALA A 145 -14.96 2.29 26.46
N SER A 146 -15.69 1.46 27.18
CA SER A 146 -16.12 1.71 28.58
C SER A 146 -15.09 1.19 29.57
N THR A 147 -14.37 0.13 29.20
CA THR A 147 -13.22 -0.43 29.92
C THR A 147 -12.08 -0.58 28.94
N ASP A 148 -10.88 -0.96 29.41
CA ASP A 148 -9.82 -1.40 28.51
C ASP A 148 -10.35 -2.51 27.61
N ALA A 149 -10.09 -2.38 26.31
CA ALA A 149 -10.70 -3.25 25.31
C ALA A 149 -9.68 -3.71 24.27
N ILE A 150 -9.90 -4.91 23.76
CA ILE A 150 -9.16 -5.46 22.62
C ILE A 150 -10.15 -5.64 21.46
N VAL A 151 -9.83 -5.03 20.32
CA VAL A 151 -10.69 -5.03 19.14
C VAL A 151 -9.87 -5.49 17.94
N MET A 152 -10.45 -6.34 17.12
CA MET A 152 -9.93 -6.63 15.79
C MET A 152 -10.59 -5.70 14.80
N ILE A 153 -9.82 -4.98 13.98
CA ILE A 153 -10.33 -3.99 13.03
C ILE A 153 -9.71 -4.22 11.64
N LYS A 154 -10.56 -4.06 10.63
CA LYS A 154 -10.18 -4.03 9.23
C LYS A 154 -10.88 -2.84 8.56
N GLY A 155 -10.15 -2.05 7.76
CA GLY A 155 -10.65 -0.84 7.12
C GLY A 155 -10.11 0.44 7.75
N GLY A 156 -10.60 1.60 7.31
CA GLY A 156 -10.13 2.90 7.77
C GLY A 156 -10.72 3.29 9.12
N TYR A 157 -9.88 3.65 10.08
CA TYR A 157 -10.33 4.09 11.41
C TYR A 157 -9.41 5.13 12.03
N THR A 158 -9.93 5.84 13.00
CA THR A 158 -9.24 6.81 13.84
C THR A 158 -9.49 6.51 15.31
N VAL A 159 -8.45 6.49 16.13
CA VAL A 159 -8.55 6.44 17.60
C VAL A 159 -8.54 7.86 18.15
N LYS A 160 -9.48 8.18 19.06
CA LYS A 160 -9.61 9.48 19.74
C LYS A 160 -9.58 9.30 21.25
#